data_0f95b0d28d21b9969240b10d7c393fd9
#
_entry.id   0f95b0d28d21b9969240b10d7c393fd9
#
_cell.length_a   1.000
_cell.length_b   1.000
_cell.length_c   1.000
_cell.angle_alpha   90.00
_cell.angle_beta   90.00
_cell.angle_gamma   90.00
#
_symmetry.space_group_name_H-M   'P 1'
#
loop_
_entity.id
_entity.type
_entity.pdbx_description
1 polymer ?
#
loop_
_entity_poly.entity_id
_entity_poly.type
_entity_poly.pdbx_seq_one_letter_code
_entity_poly.pdbx_strand_id
1 'polypeptide(L)' 'MRGDVKAALAELNRKVLGLPGVSGTAVGESGGEPCLLVYLGDASARSRIPSRVGGVPVKVDVTGRITRY' A
#
# COMPACT_ATOMS: atom_id res chain seq x y z
N MET A 1 -15.47 1.06 -15.28
CA MET A 1 -15.43 1.68 -14.39
C MET A 1 -14.24 1.49 -13.71
N ARG A 2 -13.67 2.20 -13.35
CA ARG A 2 -12.62 2.18 -12.83
C ARG A 2 -12.66 1.73 -11.64
N GLY A 3 -11.92 1.16 -11.19
CA GLY A 3 -11.97 0.63 -9.95
C GLY A 3 -12.34 1.60 -8.91
N ASP A 4 -13.02 1.15 -7.92
CA ASP A 4 -13.38 1.99 -6.86
C ASP A 4 -12.21 2.02 -5.92
N VAL A 5 -11.51 3.11 -5.88
CA VAL A 5 -10.32 3.24 -5.08
C VAL A 5 -10.61 3.06 -3.61
N LYS A 6 -11.75 3.53 -3.14
CA LYS A 6 -12.05 3.37 -1.74
C LYS A 6 -12.29 1.94 -1.38
N ALA A 7 -12.97 1.20 -2.23
CA ALA A 7 -13.20 -0.21 -1.97
C ALA A 7 -11.90 -0.97 -2.05
N ALA A 8 -11.04 -0.59 -3.00
CA ALA A 8 -9.76 -1.25 -3.14
C ALA A 8 -8.89 -0.98 -1.91
N LEU A 9 -8.95 0.23 -1.38
CA LEU A 9 -8.17 0.55 -0.21
C LEU A 9 -8.67 -0.26 0.99
N ALA A 10 -9.98 -0.39 1.13
CA ALA A 10 -10.51 -1.16 2.24
C ALA A 10 -10.09 -2.61 2.15
N GLU A 11 -10.08 -3.13 0.94
CA GLU A 11 -9.67 -4.51 0.77
C GLU A 11 -8.18 -4.65 1.03
N LEU A 12 -7.38 -3.71 0.59
CA LEU A 12 -5.96 -3.75 0.84
C LEU A 12 -5.71 -3.69 2.33
N ASN A 13 -6.40 -2.83 3.05
CA ASN A 13 -6.23 -2.72 4.48
C ASN A 13 -6.50 -4.04 5.16
N ARG A 14 -7.54 -4.72 4.74
CA ARG A 14 -7.84 -5.99 5.36
C ARG A 14 -6.77 -7.01 5.08
N LYS A 15 -6.09 -6.92 3.96
CA LYS A 15 -5.07 -7.87 3.64
C LYS A 15 -3.75 -7.55 4.29
N VAL A 16 -3.40 -6.28 4.42
CA VAL A 16 -2.05 -5.95 4.85
C VAL A 16 -1.91 -5.35 6.24
N LEU A 17 -2.94 -4.76 6.79
CA LEU A 17 -2.75 -4.12 8.09
C LEU A 17 -2.47 -5.12 9.20
N GLY A 18 -2.79 -6.35 8.99
CA GLY A 18 -2.46 -7.37 9.98
C GLY A 18 -1.10 -7.97 9.79
N LEU A 19 -0.36 -7.56 8.77
CA LEU A 19 0.94 -8.14 8.53
C LEU A 19 2.00 -7.40 9.31
N PRO A 20 2.97 -8.10 9.84
CA PRO A 20 4.05 -7.44 10.55
C PRO A 20 4.85 -6.60 9.58
N GLY A 21 5.29 -5.46 10.01
CA GLY A 21 6.08 -4.59 9.17
C GLY A 21 5.31 -3.55 8.39
N VAL A 22 3.99 -3.62 8.40
CA VAL A 22 3.19 -2.65 7.67
C VAL A 22 2.88 -1.48 8.60
N SER A 23 3.25 -0.27 8.19
CA SER A 23 2.99 0.91 8.99
C SER A 23 1.66 1.54 8.67
N GLY A 24 1.23 1.49 7.45
CA GLY A 24 -0.04 2.11 7.08
C GLY A 24 -0.27 2.06 5.60
N THR A 25 -1.41 2.60 5.18
CA THR A 25 -1.77 2.63 3.77
C THR A 25 -2.33 3.99 3.44
N ALA A 26 -2.35 4.32 2.17
CA ALA A 26 -2.89 5.59 1.72
C ALA A 26 -3.28 5.49 0.25
N VAL A 27 -3.95 6.50 -0.23
CA VAL A 27 -4.30 6.58 -1.63
C VAL A 27 -3.43 7.64 -2.26
N GLY A 28 -2.85 7.35 -3.38
CA GLY A 28 -2.01 8.28 -4.11
C GLY A 28 -2.41 8.34 -5.56
N GLU A 29 -1.56 8.93 -6.36
CA GLU A 29 -1.83 9.07 -7.74
C GLU A 29 -0.56 8.82 -8.52
N SER A 30 -0.63 8.16 -9.61
CA SER A 30 0.51 7.85 -10.41
C SER A 30 0.12 8.04 -11.86
N GLY A 31 0.76 9.02 -12.52
CA GLY A 31 0.46 9.24 -13.92
C GLY A 31 -0.99 9.63 -14.17
N GLY A 32 -1.60 10.32 -13.23
CA GLY A 32 -2.98 10.73 -13.40
C GLY A 32 -4.00 9.69 -12.99
N GLU A 33 -3.54 8.53 -12.54
CA GLU A 33 -4.46 7.50 -12.14
C GLU A 33 -4.31 7.18 -10.68
N PRO A 34 -5.38 6.78 -10.02
CA PRO A 34 -5.27 6.49 -8.61
C PRO A 34 -4.44 5.25 -8.35
N CYS A 35 -3.75 5.23 -7.26
CA CYS A 35 -3.04 4.04 -6.85
C CYS A 35 -3.09 3.95 -5.34
N LEU A 36 -2.78 2.78 -4.82
CA LEU A 36 -2.75 2.58 -3.40
C LEU A 36 -1.29 2.57 -2.95
N LEU A 37 -1.06 3.07 -1.75
CA LEU A 37 0.28 3.09 -1.21
C LEU A 37 0.30 2.28 0.06
N VAL A 38 1.35 1.52 0.26
CA VAL A 38 1.53 0.76 1.48
C VAL A 38 2.86 1.21 2.05
N TYR A 39 2.84 1.69 3.29
CA TYR A 39 4.06 2.12 3.94
C TYR A 39 4.54 0.99 4.83
N LEU A 40 5.77 0.59 4.64
CA LEU A 40 6.35 -0.50 5.38
C LEU A 40 7.42 0.00 6.31
N GLY A 41 7.45 -0.55 7.51
CA GLY A 41 8.53 -0.29 8.42
C GLY A 41 9.66 -1.29 8.22
N ASP A 42 9.40 -2.35 7.48
CA ASP A 42 10.38 -3.38 7.28
C ASP A 42 10.27 -3.82 5.84
N ALA A 43 11.34 -3.73 5.09
CA ALA A 43 11.32 -4.09 3.70
C ALA A 43 10.98 -5.54 3.46
N SER A 44 11.19 -6.39 4.44
CA SER A 44 10.90 -7.81 4.25
C SER A 44 9.40 -8.05 4.06
N ALA A 45 8.57 -7.13 4.48
CA ALA A 45 7.13 -7.30 4.30
C ALA A 45 6.71 -7.08 2.86
N ARG A 46 7.58 -6.49 2.03
CA ARG A 46 7.21 -6.18 0.69
C ARG A 46 6.73 -7.38 -0.11
N SER A 47 7.30 -8.53 0.07
CA SER A 47 6.92 -9.70 -0.70
C SER A 47 5.51 -10.16 -0.37
N ARG A 48 4.91 -9.68 0.70
CA ARG A 48 3.58 -10.09 1.06
C ARG A 48 2.53 -9.10 0.60
N ILE A 49 2.95 -8.03 -0.03
CA ILE A 49 2.03 -6.99 -0.47
C ILE A 49 1.60 -7.28 -1.90
N PRO A 50 0.32 -7.32 -2.20
CA PRO A 50 -0.11 -7.56 -3.56
C PRO A 50 0.23 -6.37 -4.43
N SER A 51 0.49 -6.60 -5.70
CA SER A 51 0.84 -5.51 -6.59
C SER A 51 -0.40 -4.83 -7.16
N ARG A 52 -1.57 -5.40 -6.94
CA ARG A 52 -2.79 -4.83 -7.46
C ARG A 52 -3.98 -5.30 -6.64
N VAL A 53 -4.89 -4.45 -6.35
CA VAL A 53 -6.07 -4.81 -5.60
C VAL A 53 -7.25 -4.17 -6.30
N GLY A 54 -8.22 -4.97 -6.67
CA GLY A 54 -9.43 -4.45 -7.31
C GLY A 54 -9.16 -3.67 -8.57
N GLY A 55 -8.11 -4.01 -9.28
CA GLY A 55 -7.78 -3.30 -10.50
C GLY A 55 -6.95 -2.04 -10.27
N VAL A 56 -6.66 -1.72 -9.03
CA VAL A 56 -5.90 -0.53 -8.70
C VAL A 56 -4.47 -0.94 -8.35
N PRO A 57 -3.49 -0.32 -8.95
CA PRO A 57 -2.10 -0.70 -8.66
C PRO A 57 -1.70 -0.31 -7.25
N VAL A 58 -0.82 -1.09 -6.68
CA VAL A 58 -0.36 -0.89 -5.32
C VAL A 58 1.14 -0.60 -5.36
N LYS A 59 1.55 0.48 -4.71
CA LYS A 59 2.94 0.82 -4.62
C LYS A 59 3.39 0.67 -3.20
N VAL A 60 4.63 0.32 -3.01
CA VAL A 60 5.17 0.09 -1.69
C VAL A 60 6.26 1.11 -1.41
N ASP A 61 6.25 1.67 -0.22
CA ASP A 61 7.23 2.64 0.18
C ASP A 61 7.75 2.21 1.54
N VAL A 62 9.03 1.96 1.64
CA VAL A 62 9.62 1.53 2.90
C VAL A 62 10.13 2.75 3.64
N THR A 63 9.40 3.14 4.68
CA THR A 63 9.75 4.35 5.38
C THR A 63 10.09 4.15 6.82
N GLY A 64 10.32 2.97 7.21
CA GLY A 64 10.39 2.69 8.59
C GLY A 64 11.54 3.20 9.33
N ARG A 65 12.69 3.44 8.74
CA ARG A 65 13.62 3.76 9.41
C ARG A 65 13.95 5.05 9.33
N ILE A 66 13.48 5.87 9.80
CA ILE A 66 13.71 7.15 9.69
C ILE A 66 14.69 7.45 10.62
N THR A 67 15.79 7.38 10.43
CA THR A 67 16.65 7.65 11.34
C THR A 67 17.06 8.87 11.14
N ARG A 68 17.09 9.64 11.73
CA ARG A 68 17.44 10.76 11.53
C ARG A 68 18.14 11.15 12.49
N TYR A 69 18.93 11.59 12.58
CA TYR A 69 19.55 11.96 13.52
C TYR A 69 20.14 12.65 13.41
#